data_2e8fcdc4cfdf834eafd07241aba5fdf6
#
_entry.id   2e8fcdc4cfdf834eafd07241aba5fdf6
#
_cell.length_a   1.000
_cell.length_b   1.000
_cell.length_c   1.000
_cell.angle_alpha   90.00
_cell.angle_beta   90.00
_cell.angle_gamma   90.00
#
_symmetry.space_group_name_H-M   'P 1'
#
loop_
_entity.id
_entity.type
_entity.pdbx_description
1 polymer ?
#
loop_
_entity_poly.entity_id
_entity_poly.type
_entity_poly.pdbx_seq_one_letter_code
_entity_poly.pdbx_strand_id
1 'polypeptide(L)'
;MQGDEHNTLDIKNLSSNINSVMNKKLNQIAGTINKSLRLLFFLILFQTMLYSQTISNINKFYSLVDSASNLLLKDLGSINKIKLELNLGTDYSLFANQIRGKFLRNGKEIVNDNYSGENIVNVNFVIDNSNVIYSDPERDGIFGDFFTERTIGLSVNYLISSNQSLKSFNLINKDTINVKDVENVENRSYPFTQGELPPEPFFSSLLEPIVAIGAAAVIIILFFSVRSK
;
A
#
# COMPACT_ATOMS: atom_id res chain seq x y z
N MET A 1 27.16 -73.00 43.18
CA MET A 1 27.30 -72.20 41.95
C MET A 1 25.90 -71.82 41.41
N GLN A 2 25.18 -70.93 42.07
CA GLN A 2 23.77 -70.55 41.70
C GLN A 2 23.45 -69.10 42.04
N GLY A 3 24.46 -68.21 42.11
CA GLY A 3 24.27 -66.83 42.57
C GLY A 3 24.35 -65.75 41.47
N ASP A 4 24.85 -66.04 40.28
CA ASP A 4 25.19 -64.97 39.29
C ASP A 4 24.15 -64.74 38.21
N GLU A 5 23.23 -65.67 37.96
CA GLU A 5 22.22 -65.50 36.89
C GLU A 5 21.08 -64.54 37.25
N HIS A 6 20.74 -64.43 38.53
CA HIS A 6 19.65 -63.56 38.99
C HIS A 6 20.00 -62.06 38.91
N ASN A 7 21.27 -61.71 39.11
CA ASN A 7 21.75 -60.32 39.06
C ASN A 7 21.88 -59.78 37.62
N THR A 8 22.19 -60.64 36.67
CA THR A 8 22.33 -60.24 35.25
C THR A 8 20.98 -60.00 34.53
N LEU A 9 19.94 -60.73 34.96
CA LEU A 9 18.56 -60.53 34.46
C LEU A 9 17.94 -59.21 34.98
N ASP A 10 18.22 -58.81 36.18
CA ASP A 10 17.70 -57.56 36.78
C ASP A 10 18.35 -56.33 36.12
N ILE A 11 19.64 -56.36 35.85
CA ILE A 11 20.38 -55.29 35.18
C ILE A 11 19.91 -55.09 33.70
N LYS A 12 19.64 -56.17 32.98
CA LYS A 12 19.09 -56.11 31.61
C LYS A 12 17.67 -55.53 31.59
N ASN A 13 16.82 -55.91 32.52
CA ASN A 13 15.47 -55.37 32.65
C ASN A 13 15.46 -53.86 33.04
N LEU A 14 16.39 -53.48 33.91
CA LEU A 14 16.53 -52.07 34.35
C LEU A 14 17.03 -51.21 33.15
N SER A 15 18.02 -51.72 32.36
CA SER A 15 18.55 -51.02 31.20
C SER A 15 17.50 -50.87 30.09
N SER A 16 16.69 -51.91 29.84
CA SER A 16 15.62 -51.87 28.85
C SER A 16 14.51 -50.85 29.23
N ASN A 17 14.19 -50.77 30.53
CA ASN A 17 13.18 -49.85 31.05
C ASN A 17 13.68 -48.40 30.98
N ILE A 18 14.95 -48.13 31.29
CA ILE A 18 15.58 -46.82 31.18
C ILE A 18 15.59 -46.36 29.71
N ASN A 19 15.98 -47.25 28.78
CA ASN A 19 15.99 -46.92 27.33
C ASN A 19 14.59 -46.65 26.79
N SER A 20 13.58 -47.39 27.25
CA SER A 20 12.20 -47.19 26.85
C SER A 20 11.65 -45.81 27.33
N VAL A 21 11.93 -45.47 28.61
CA VAL A 21 11.52 -44.17 29.19
C VAL A 21 12.27 -43.00 28.52
N MET A 22 13.56 -43.17 28.23
CA MET A 22 14.38 -42.18 27.56
C MET A 22 13.91 -41.93 26.10
N ASN A 23 13.63 -43.00 25.35
CA ASN A 23 13.09 -42.90 23.99
C ASN A 23 11.70 -42.24 23.98
N LYS A 24 10.85 -42.54 24.94
CA LYS A 24 9.53 -41.89 25.04
C LYS A 24 9.66 -40.39 25.32
N LYS A 25 10.57 -39.96 26.19
CA LYS A 25 10.86 -38.55 26.44
C LYS A 25 11.47 -37.85 25.21
N LEU A 26 12.41 -38.48 24.53
CA LEU A 26 13.02 -37.97 23.30
C LEU A 26 11.97 -37.76 22.18
N ASN A 27 11.08 -38.71 21.99
CA ASN A 27 10.01 -38.61 21.00
C ASN A 27 8.98 -37.51 21.39
N GLN A 28 8.72 -37.32 22.65
CA GLN A 28 7.85 -36.25 23.13
C GLN A 28 8.47 -34.87 22.92
N ILE A 29 9.76 -34.70 23.18
CA ILE A 29 10.53 -33.48 22.93
C ILE A 29 10.59 -33.18 21.43
N ALA A 30 10.92 -34.19 20.61
CA ALA A 30 10.95 -34.06 19.15
C ALA A 30 9.59 -33.66 18.57
N GLY A 31 8.50 -34.23 19.09
CA GLY A 31 7.13 -33.86 18.72
C GLY A 31 6.78 -32.42 19.08
N THR A 32 7.24 -31.94 20.23
CA THR A 32 7.01 -30.55 20.67
C THR A 32 7.81 -29.55 19.80
N ILE A 33 9.07 -29.85 19.53
CA ILE A 33 9.94 -29.04 18.66
C ILE A 33 9.34 -28.94 17.24
N ASN A 34 8.85 -30.04 16.70
CA ASN A 34 8.26 -30.09 15.36
C ASN A 34 6.95 -29.27 15.29
N LYS A 35 6.13 -29.27 16.34
CA LYS A 35 4.95 -28.43 16.45
C LYS A 35 5.31 -26.93 16.53
N SER A 36 6.29 -26.59 17.34
CA SER A 36 6.77 -25.20 17.47
C SER A 36 7.37 -24.68 16.17
N LEU A 37 8.14 -25.51 15.45
CA LEU A 37 8.71 -25.16 14.16
C LEU A 37 7.65 -24.94 13.08
N ARG A 38 6.59 -25.74 13.07
CA ARG A 38 5.44 -25.55 12.18
C ARG A 38 4.69 -24.26 12.50
N LEU A 39 4.49 -23.96 13.77
CA LEU A 39 3.84 -22.71 14.20
C LEU A 39 4.65 -21.47 13.78
N LEU A 40 5.97 -21.53 13.97
CA LEU A 40 6.89 -20.47 13.54
C LEU A 40 6.86 -20.27 12.03
N PHE A 41 6.84 -21.35 11.26
CA PHE A 41 6.73 -21.33 9.80
C PHE A 41 5.41 -20.70 9.34
N PHE A 42 4.28 -21.05 9.98
CA PHE A 42 2.98 -20.42 9.72
C PHE A 42 2.97 -18.93 10.06
N LEU A 43 3.60 -18.53 11.17
CA LEU A 43 3.73 -17.12 11.58
C LEU A 43 4.54 -16.30 10.56
N ILE A 44 5.63 -16.86 10.04
CA ILE A 44 6.45 -16.22 8.98
C ILE A 44 5.66 -16.09 7.68
N LEU A 45 4.93 -17.14 7.27
CA LEU A 45 4.07 -17.10 6.08
C LEU A 45 2.94 -16.07 6.20
N PHE A 46 2.38 -15.90 7.41
CA PHE A 46 1.30 -14.94 7.64
C PHE A 46 1.78 -13.49 7.52
N GLN A 47 3.03 -13.20 7.88
CA GLN A 47 3.62 -11.86 7.73
C GLN A 47 3.80 -11.44 6.28
N THR A 48 4.00 -12.37 5.35
CA THR A 48 4.15 -12.04 3.91
C THR A 48 2.84 -11.64 3.23
N MET A 49 1.69 -11.94 3.83
CA MET A 49 0.37 -11.57 3.28
C MET A 49 -0.10 -10.15 3.66
N LEU A 50 0.61 -9.45 4.55
CA LEU A 50 0.23 -8.11 5.03
C LEU A 50 0.82 -6.95 4.21
N TYR A 51 1.50 -7.23 3.09
CA TYR A 51 1.92 -6.17 2.18
C TYR A 51 0.68 -5.59 1.49
N SER A 52 0.17 -4.49 2.03
CA SER A 52 -0.85 -3.68 1.37
C SER A 52 -0.28 -3.14 0.06
N GLN A 53 -0.90 -3.48 -1.06
CA GLN A 53 -0.52 -2.88 -2.33
C GLN A 53 -0.73 -1.36 -2.27
N THR A 54 0.28 -0.61 -2.65
CA THR A 54 0.19 0.85 -2.75
C THR A 54 -0.87 1.23 -3.78
N ILE A 55 -1.83 2.07 -3.39
CA ILE A 55 -2.93 2.48 -4.28
C ILE A 55 -2.36 3.33 -5.41
N SER A 56 -2.71 3.01 -6.66
CA SER A 56 -2.25 3.74 -7.84
C SER A 56 -2.78 5.19 -7.88
N ASN A 57 -2.04 6.08 -8.57
CA ASN A 57 -2.42 7.49 -8.72
C ASN A 57 -3.79 7.63 -9.39
N ILE A 58 -4.07 6.81 -10.42
CA ILE A 58 -5.37 6.83 -11.08
C ILE A 58 -6.53 6.48 -10.13
N ASN A 59 -6.35 5.52 -9.24
CA ASN A 59 -7.37 5.16 -8.25
C ASN A 59 -7.58 6.27 -7.21
N LYS A 60 -6.53 7.01 -6.86
CA LYS A 60 -6.66 8.21 -6.02
C LYS A 60 -7.45 9.31 -6.74
N PHE A 61 -7.20 9.54 -8.04
CA PHE A 61 -8.02 10.46 -8.83
C PHE A 61 -9.48 10.02 -8.92
N TYR A 62 -9.76 8.72 -9.09
CA TYR A 62 -11.13 8.21 -9.03
C TYR A 62 -11.81 8.56 -7.70
N SER A 63 -11.10 8.47 -6.58
CA SER A 63 -11.62 8.87 -5.27
C SER A 63 -11.87 10.38 -5.15
N LEU A 64 -10.99 11.22 -5.71
CA LEU A 64 -11.16 12.67 -5.72
C LEU A 64 -12.35 13.10 -6.58
N VAL A 65 -12.50 12.50 -7.77
CA VAL A 65 -13.66 12.73 -8.67
C VAL A 65 -14.97 12.30 -8.00
N ASP A 66 -14.96 11.19 -7.27
CA ASP A 66 -16.11 10.74 -6.49
C ASP A 66 -16.47 11.74 -5.38
N SER A 67 -15.46 12.30 -4.72
CA SER A 67 -15.61 13.34 -3.72
C SER A 67 -16.17 14.65 -4.31
N ALA A 68 -15.65 15.08 -5.47
CA ALA A 68 -16.18 16.23 -6.20
C ALA A 68 -17.65 16.04 -6.60
N SER A 69 -17.98 14.85 -7.10
CA SER A 69 -19.34 14.48 -7.48
C SER A 69 -20.29 14.50 -6.27
N ASN A 70 -19.82 14.07 -5.08
CA ASN A 70 -20.60 14.13 -3.84
C ASN A 70 -20.88 15.58 -3.41
N LEU A 71 -19.92 16.50 -3.57
CA LEU A 71 -20.12 17.92 -3.26
C LEU A 71 -21.20 18.50 -4.16
N LEU A 72 -21.15 18.23 -5.46
CA LEU A 72 -22.16 18.68 -6.40
C LEU A 72 -23.54 18.05 -6.11
N LEU A 73 -23.61 16.74 -5.80
CA LEU A 73 -24.86 16.08 -5.39
C LEU A 73 -25.48 16.71 -4.16
N LYS A 74 -24.66 17.10 -3.18
CA LYS A 74 -25.10 17.80 -1.97
C LYS A 74 -25.71 19.17 -2.31
N ASP A 75 -25.10 19.91 -3.23
CA ASP A 75 -25.59 21.22 -3.64
C ASP A 75 -26.87 21.13 -4.49
N LEU A 76 -27.05 20.07 -5.24
CA LEU A 76 -28.29 19.81 -5.99
C LEU A 76 -29.49 19.49 -5.07
N GLY A 77 -29.22 18.94 -3.87
CA GLY A 77 -30.26 18.63 -2.90
C GLY A 77 -31.40 17.82 -3.47
N SER A 78 -32.64 18.35 -3.42
CA SER A 78 -33.87 17.71 -3.89
C SER A 78 -34.10 17.78 -5.41
N ILE A 79 -33.25 18.45 -6.17
CA ILE A 79 -33.35 18.51 -7.63
C ILE A 79 -33.12 17.13 -8.21
N ASN A 80 -34.11 16.54 -8.86
CA ASN A 80 -34.03 15.15 -9.39
C ASN A 80 -33.69 15.11 -10.86
N LYS A 81 -34.17 16.08 -11.69
CA LYS A 81 -33.92 16.12 -13.12
C LYS A 81 -32.85 17.12 -13.45
N ILE A 82 -31.78 16.65 -14.08
CA ILE A 82 -30.63 17.46 -14.44
C ILE A 82 -30.21 17.22 -15.90
N LYS A 83 -29.77 18.25 -16.56
CA LYS A 83 -29.00 18.15 -17.79
C LYS A 83 -27.52 18.29 -17.41
N LEU A 84 -26.81 17.17 -17.44
CA LEU A 84 -25.40 17.07 -16.99
C LEU A 84 -24.46 17.21 -18.19
N GLU A 85 -23.77 18.32 -18.26
CA GLU A 85 -22.71 18.59 -19.21
C GLU A 85 -21.35 18.40 -18.56
N LEU A 86 -20.52 17.50 -19.15
CA LEU A 86 -19.21 17.16 -18.63
C LEU A 86 -18.13 17.70 -19.57
N ASN A 87 -17.46 18.76 -19.14
CA ASN A 87 -16.35 19.38 -19.86
C ASN A 87 -15.02 18.89 -19.26
N LEU A 88 -14.66 17.65 -19.60
CA LEU A 88 -13.51 16.95 -19.03
C LEU A 88 -12.26 17.05 -19.88
N GLY A 89 -12.37 17.54 -21.12
CA GLY A 89 -11.29 17.45 -22.08
C GLY A 89 -10.97 15.99 -22.45
N THR A 90 -9.88 15.78 -23.18
CA THR A 90 -9.46 14.45 -23.61
C THR A 90 -8.91 13.62 -22.45
N ASP A 91 -8.08 14.24 -21.62
CA ASP A 91 -7.30 13.54 -20.60
C ASP A 91 -8.15 12.96 -19.45
N TYR A 92 -9.24 13.65 -19.12
CA TYR A 92 -10.12 13.25 -18.01
C TYR A 92 -11.41 12.56 -18.46
N SER A 93 -11.57 12.30 -19.79
CA SER A 93 -12.77 11.68 -20.37
C SER A 93 -13.09 10.30 -19.75
N LEU A 94 -12.08 9.59 -19.25
CA LEU A 94 -12.22 8.30 -18.56
C LEU A 94 -13.13 8.39 -17.32
N PHE A 95 -13.24 9.57 -16.67
CA PHE A 95 -14.08 9.75 -15.49
C PHE A 95 -15.55 9.99 -15.82
N ALA A 96 -15.91 10.22 -17.10
CA ALA A 96 -17.28 10.55 -17.50
C ALA A 96 -18.32 9.53 -17.04
N ASN A 97 -18.03 8.24 -17.24
CA ASN A 97 -18.95 7.16 -16.85
C ASN A 97 -19.08 7.01 -15.33
N GLN A 98 -17.99 7.25 -14.58
CA GLN A 98 -18.03 7.24 -13.12
C GLN A 98 -18.93 8.37 -12.60
N ILE A 99 -18.73 9.60 -13.08
CA ILE A 99 -19.52 10.76 -12.71
C ILE A 99 -20.99 10.51 -13.00
N ARG A 100 -21.36 10.15 -14.25
CA ARG A 100 -22.74 9.85 -14.62
C ARG A 100 -23.35 8.73 -13.75
N GLY A 101 -22.59 7.62 -13.57
CA GLY A 101 -23.03 6.51 -12.75
C GLY A 101 -23.25 6.91 -11.28
N LYS A 102 -22.45 7.84 -10.73
CA LYS A 102 -22.63 8.37 -9.39
C LYS A 102 -23.96 9.14 -9.25
N PHE A 103 -24.29 10.01 -10.22
CA PHE A 103 -25.55 10.76 -10.21
C PHE A 103 -26.74 9.83 -10.33
N LEU A 104 -26.71 8.86 -11.25
CA LEU A 104 -27.81 7.88 -11.42
C LEU A 104 -28.04 7.05 -10.15
N ARG A 105 -26.96 6.55 -9.51
CA ARG A 105 -27.07 5.79 -8.25
C ARG A 105 -27.63 6.62 -7.08
N ASN A 106 -27.51 7.96 -7.13
CA ASN A 106 -28.09 8.86 -6.15
C ASN A 106 -29.46 9.42 -6.55
N GLY A 107 -30.15 8.74 -7.46
CA GLY A 107 -31.54 9.05 -7.81
C GLY A 107 -31.71 10.27 -8.71
N LYS A 108 -30.62 10.74 -9.37
CA LYS A 108 -30.73 11.84 -10.33
C LYS A 108 -31.06 11.26 -11.71
N GLU A 109 -32.05 11.86 -12.39
CA GLU A 109 -32.40 11.58 -13.77
C GLU A 109 -31.59 12.54 -14.68
N ILE A 110 -30.72 11.95 -15.52
CA ILE A 110 -29.93 12.72 -16.48
C ILE A 110 -30.71 12.76 -17.80
N VAL A 111 -31.17 13.93 -18.19
CA VAL A 111 -31.94 14.15 -19.39
C VAL A 111 -31.06 14.58 -20.56
N ASN A 112 -31.47 14.22 -21.78
CA ASN A 112 -30.79 14.60 -23.02
C ASN A 112 -31.18 16.01 -23.48
N ASP A 113 -30.44 16.57 -24.43
CA ASP A 113 -30.64 17.93 -24.98
C ASP A 113 -32.01 18.17 -25.59
N ASN A 114 -32.64 17.14 -26.14
CA ASN A 114 -33.96 17.23 -26.78
C ASN A 114 -35.15 17.21 -25.81
N TYR A 115 -34.87 17.08 -24.51
CA TYR A 115 -35.93 17.05 -23.51
C TYR A 115 -36.34 18.45 -23.09
N SER A 116 -37.59 18.85 -23.34
CA SER A 116 -38.17 20.20 -23.06
C SER A 116 -39.18 20.12 -21.92
N GLY A 117 -38.83 19.49 -20.79
CA GLY A 117 -39.71 19.41 -19.61
C GLY A 117 -39.52 20.57 -18.64
N GLU A 118 -40.49 20.77 -17.76
CA GLU A 118 -40.37 21.72 -16.66
C GLU A 118 -39.45 21.18 -15.56
N ASN A 119 -38.82 22.10 -14.79
CA ASN A 119 -37.99 21.81 -13.63
C ASN A 119 -36.68 21.04 -13.92
N ILE A 120 -36.06 21.29 -15.08
CA ILE A 120 -34.73 20.80 -15.41
C ILE A 120 -33.69 21.84 -15.01
N VAL A 121 -32.64 21.36 -14.35
CA VAL A 121 -31.50 22.20 -13.97
C VAL A 121 -30.29 21.81 -14.81
N ASN A 122 -29.70 22.77 -15.51
CA ASN A 122 -28.45 22.55 -16.23
C ASN A 122 -27.29 22.56 -15.23
N VAL A 123 -26.45 21.56 -15.34
CA VAL A 123 -25.25 21.38 -14.52
C VAL A 123 -24.07 21.24 -15.46
N ASN A 124 -23.14 22.15 -15.38
CA ASN A 124 -21.87 22.07 -16.10
C ASN A 124 -20.78 21.68 -15.07
N PHE A 125 -20.06 20.58 -15.35
CA PHE A 125 -19.00 20.06 -14.50
C PHE A 125 -17.68 20.02 -15.30
N VAL A 126 -16.66 20.66 -14.76
CA VAL A 126 -15.36 20.84 -15.40
C VAL A 126 -14.25 20.30 -14.48
N ILE A 127 -13.39 19.46 -15.00
CA ILE A 127 -12.08 19.21 -14.38
C ILE A 127 -11.10 20.21 -15.01
N ASP A 128 -10.62 21.12 -14.20
CA ASP A 128 -9.76 22.22 -14.62
C ASP A 128 -8.29 21.81 -14.63
N ASN A 129 -7.84 21.19 -13.56
CA ASN A 129 -6.46 20.76 -13.42
C ASN A 129 -6.33 19.54 -12.51
N SER A 130 -5.28 18.76 -12.74
CA SER A 130 -4.83 17.69 -11.85
C SER A 130 -3.32 17.68 -11.78
N ASN A 131 -2.78 17.27 -10.62
CA ASN A 131 -1.34 17.16 -10.44
C ASN A 131 -0.98 16.05 -9.46
N VAL A 132 0.21 15.50 -9.64
CA VAL A 132 0.88 14.61 -8.71
C VAL A 132 2.21 15.25 -8.36
N ILE A 133 2.48 15.37 -7.07
CA ILE A 133 3.72 15.93 -6.55
C ILE A 133 4.31 14.94 -5.56
N TYR A 134 5.59 14.65 -5.68
CA TYR A 134 6.38 13.89 -4.72
C TYR A 134 7.32 14.84 -3.97
N SER A 135 7.39 14.70 -2.65
CA SER A 135 8.37 15.44 -1.85
C SER A 135 9.76 14.84 -1.98
N ASP A 136 10.77 15.54 -1.45
CA ASP A 136 12.11 15.00 -1.36
C ASP A 136 12.10 13.65 -0.62
N PRO A 137 12.80 12.63 -1.15
CA PRO A 137 12.86 11.33 -0.52
C PRO A 137 13.53 11.36 0.85
N GLU A 138 12.88 10.75 1.83
CA GLU A 138 13.41 10.57 3.19
C GLU A 138 13.70 9.10 3.45
N ARG A 139 14.82 8.81 4.10
CA ARG A 139 15.23 7.44 4.42
C ARG A 139 14.68 7.02 5.78
N ASP A 140 14.10 5.81 5.86
CA ASP A 140 13.68 5.22 7.13
C ASP A 140 14.89 4.62 7.86
N GLY A 141 15.49 5.42 8.73
CA GLY A 141 16.69 5.06 9.47
C GLY A 141 17.96 4.99 8.61
N ILE A 142 19.01 4.33 9.11
CA ILE A 142 20.33 4.32 8.47
C ILE A 142 20.39 3.42 7.25
N PHE A 143 19.69 2.27 7.27
CA PHE A 143 19.70 1.24 6.23
C PHE A 143 18.33 0.95 5.63
N GLY A 144 17.31 1.73 5.99
CA GLY A 144 15.95 1.53 5.51
C GLY A 144 15.73 1.99 4.07
N ASP A 145 14.53 1.73 3.58
CA ASP A 145 14.08 2.21 2.27
C ASP A 145 13.85 3.73 2.26
N PHE A 146 13.79 4.30 1.05
CA PHE A 146 13.39 5.67 0.84
C PHE A 146 11.87 5.78 0.68
N PHE A 147 11.29 6.76 1.34
CA PHE A 147 9.88 7.12 1.25
C PHE A 147 9.73 8.56 0.78
N THR A 148 8.63 8.84 0.08
CA THR A 148 8.24 10.19 -0.34
C THR A 148 6.80 10.45 0.03
N GLU A 149 6.46 11.68 0.45
CA GLU A 149 5.07 12.11 0.55
C GLU A 149 4.55 12.38 -0.85
N ARG A 150 3.49 11.67 -1.22
CA ARG A 150 2.76 11.86 -2.47
C ARG A 150 1.55 12.75 -2.22
N THR A 151 1.49 13.88 -2.91
CA THR A 151 0.33 14.78 -2.92
C THR A 151 -0.34 14.69 -4.27
N ILE A 152 -1.62 14.31 -4.30
CA ILE A 152 -2.46 14.27 -5.50
C ILE A 152 -3.52 15.34 -5.38
N GLY A 153 -3.54 16.26 -6.32
CA GLY A 153 -4.47 17.40 -6.39
C GLY A 153 -5.42 17.28 -7.57
N LEU A 154 -6.67 17.70 -7.37
CA LEU A 154 -7.71 17.80 -8.41
C LEU A 154 -8.49 19.10 -8.22
N SER A 155 -8.46 19.96 -9.23
CA SER A 155 -9.25 21.20 -9.31
C SER A 155 -10.50 20.96 -10.15
N VAL A 156 -11.66 21.22 -9.55
CA VAL A 156 -12.96 21.02 -10.19
C VAL A 156 -13.79 22.27 -10.07
N ASN A 157 -14.42 22.65 -11.17
CA ASN A 157 -15.40 23.72 -11.21
C ASN A 157 -16.76 23.17 -11.63
N TYR A 158 -17.83 23.67 -11.04
CA TYR A 158 -19.18 23.39 -11.54
C TYR A 158 -20.10 24.59 -11.44
N LEU A 159 -21.02 24.65 -12.39
CA LEU A 159 -22.07 25.67 -12.47
C LEU A 159 -23.44 24.99 -12.42
N ILE A 160 -24.31 25.47 -11.51
CA ILE A 160 -25.72 25.07 -11.42
C ILE A 160 -26.54 26.24 -11.90
N SER A 161 -27.30 26.08 -13.01
CA SER A 161 -28.02 27.19 -13.64
C SER A 161 -29.20 27.74 -12.81
N SER A 162 -29.78 26.93 -11.91
CA SER A 162 -30.94 27.34 -11.11
C SER A 162 -30.63 28.50 -10.14
N ASN A 163 -29.40 28.55 -9.64
CA ASN A 163 -28.96 29.59 -8.70
C ASN A 163 -27.78 30.42 -9.22
N GLN A 164 -27.39 30.22 -10.47
CA GLN A 164 -26.22 30.85 -11.12
C GLN A 164 -24.94 30.76 -10.26
N SER A 165 -24.82 29.71 -9.47
CA SER A 165 -23.71 29.51 -8.56
C SER A 165 -22.58 28.75 -9.24
N LEU A 166 -21.49 29.45 -9.50
CA LEU A 166 -20.20 28.83 -9.88
C LEU A 166 -19.45 28.50 -8.60
N LYS A 167 -19.06 27.24 -8.46
CA LYS A 167 -18.22 26.76 -7.34
C LYS A 167 -16.97 26.13 -7.87
N SER A 168 -15.87 26.43 -7.15
CA SER A 168 -14.54 25.85 -7.43
C SER A 168 -14.04 25.14 -6.19
N PHE A 169 -13.48 23.94 -6.39
CA PHE A 169 -12.92 23.13 -5.32
C PHE A 169 -11.54 22.62 -5.70
N ASN A 170 -10.63 22.70 -4.74
CA ASN A 170 -9.33 22.03 -4.81
C ASN A 170 -9.36 20.88 -3.83
N LEU A 171 -9.38 19.66 -4.36
CA LEU A 171 -9.37 18.43 -3.58
C LEU A 171 -7.95 17.89 -3.54
N ILE A 172 -7.49 17.50 -2.36
CA ILE A 172 -6.13 17.01 -2.15
C ILE A 172 -6.19 15.69 -1.40
N ASN A 173 -5.41 14.74 -1.84
CA ASN A 173 -5.12 13.50 -1.14
C ASN A 173 -3.61 13.40 -0.90
N LYS A 174 -3.20 13.09 0.33
CA LYS A 174 -1.81 12.91 0.70
C LYS A 174 -1.61 11.54 1.33
N ASP A 175 -0.52 10.89 0.96
CA ASP A 175 -0.03 9.68 1.62
C ASP A 175 1.49 9.56 1.43
N THR A 176 2.08 8.60 2.15
CA THR A 176 3.51 8.28 2.04
C THR A 176 3.66 6.96 1.31
N ILE A 177 4.52 6.90 0.32
CA ILE A 177 4.80 5.70 -0.46
C ILE A 177 6.31 5.42 -0.51
N ASN A 178 6.66 4.15 -0.72
CA ASN A 178 8.05 3.80 -1.00
C ASN A 178 8.46 4.36 -2.37
N VAL A 179 9.66 4.93 -2.47
CA VAL A 179 10.19 5.47 -3.73
C VAL A 179 10.23 4.42 -4.84
N LYS A 180 10.49 3.16 -4.47
CA LYS A 180 10.50 2.02 -5.42
C LYS A 180 9.13 1.75 -6.05
N ASP A 181 8.04 2.20 -5.39
CA ASP A 181 6.68 1.99 -5.88
C ASP A 181 6.22 3.11 -6.84
N VAL A 182 6.95 4.22 -6.96
CA VAL A 182 6.54 5.39 -7.76
C VAL A 182 6.21 4.98 -9.20
N GLU A 183 7.08 4.24 -9.88
CA GLU A 183 6.81 3.78 -11.25
C GLU A 183 5.58 2.86 -11.36
N ASN A 184 5.27 2.10 -10.31
CA ASN A 184 4.15 1.16 -10.30
C ASN A 184 2.80 1.85 -10.03
N VAL A 185 2.81 2.97 -9.30
CA VAL A 185 1.59 3.72 -8.99
C VAL A 185 1.21 4.71 -10.09
N GLU A 186 2.13 5.07 -10.95
CA GLU A 186 1.92 5.91 -12.12
C GLU A 186 1.37 5.12 -13.31
N ASN A 187 0.65 5.79 -14.19
CA ASN A 187 0.16 5.18 -15.42
C ASN A 187 0.61 6.01 -16.63
N ARG A 188 1.53 5.47 -17.41
CA ARG A 188 2.10 6.15 -18.59
C ARG A 188 1.07 6.49 -19.67
N SER A 189 -0.07 5.79 -19.71
CA SER A 189 -1.18 6.10 -20.62
C SER A 189 -1.96 7.36 -20.21
N TYR A 190 -1.77 7.84 -18.99
CA TYR A 190 -2.45 9.02 -18.46
C TYR A 190 -1.42 9.98 -17.85
N PRO A 191 -0.89 10.94 -18.63
CA PRO A 191 0.18 11.85 -18.19
C PRO A 191 -0.14 12.59 -16.88
N PHE A 192 -1.41 12.92 -16.65
CA PHE A 192 -1.84 13.59 -15.42
C PHE A 192 -1.64 12.75 -14.13
N THR A 193 -1.37 11.45 -14.26
CA THR A 193 -1.08 10.56 -13.13
C THR A 193 0.41 10.48 -12.79
N GLN A 194 1.25 11.17 -13.54
CA GLN A 194 2.70 11.18 -13.36
C GLN A 194 3.13 12.45 -12.63
N GLY A 195 4.19 12.33 -11.84
CA GLY A 195 4.83 13.43 -11.14
C GLY A 195 6.34 13.34 -11.25
N GLU A 196 7.03 14.45 -11.04
CA GLU A 196 8.48 14.47 -10.98
C GLU A 196 8.91 14.03 -9.56
N LEU A 197 9.72 12.98 -9.50
CA LEU A 197 10.33 12.52 -8.26
C LEU A 197 11.67 13.24 -8.09
N PRO A 198 11.86 13.98 -6.99
CA PRO A 198 13.15 14.59 -6.69
C PRO A 198 14.26 13.52 -6.55
N PRO A 199 15.52 13.84 -6.90
CA PRO A 199 16.62 12.90 -6.79
C PRO A 199 16.89 12.54 -5.34
N GLU A 200 17.31 11.29 -5.12
CA GLU A 200 17.76 10.86 -3.77
C GLU A 200 18.97 11.68 -3.31
N PRO A 201 19.06 11.98 -1.99
CA PRO A 201 20.21 12.69 -1.45
C PRO A 201 21.52 11.94 -1.73
N PHE A 202 22.50 12.63 -2.32
CA PHE A 202 23.77 12.03 -2.77
C PHE A 202 24.52 11.24 -1.69
N PHE A 203 24.53 11.75 -0.46
CA PHE A 203 25.26 11.12 0.65
C PHE A 203 24.63 9.81 1.14
N SER A 204 23.35 9.60 0.91
CA SER A 204 22.68 8.36 1.32
C SER A 204 23.13 7.15 0.50
N SER A 205 23.48 7.33 -0.77
CA SER A 205 24.00 6.25 -1.63
C SER A 205 25.43 5.83 -1.29
N LEU A 206 26.21 6.68 -0.60
CA LEU A 206 27.59 6.39 -0.19
C LEU A 206 27.69 5.72 1.20
N LEU A 207 26.64 5.77 2.00
CA LEU A 207 26.69 5.26 3.38
C LEU A 207 26.91 3.74 3.42
N GLU A 208 26.29 2.98 2.55
CA GLU A 208 26.47 1.53 2.46
C GLU A 208 27.90 1.12 2.08
N PRO A 209 28.52 1.68 1.03
CA PRO A 209 29.91 1.42 0.71
C PRO A 209 30.87 1.81 1.85
N ILE A 210 30.65 2.95 2.52
CA ILE A 210 31.50 3.41 3.63
C ILE A 210 31.44 2.43 4.81
N VAL A 211 30.23 1.97 5.18
CA VAL A 211 30.05 0.99 6.26
C VAL A 211 30.67 -0.36 5.88
N ALA A 212 30.51 -0.81 4.65
CA ALA A 212 31.11 -2.07 4.16
C ALA A 212 32.66 -2.00 4.20
N ILE A 213 33.25 -0.91 3.75
CA ILE A 213 34.71 -0.71 3.79
C ILE A 213 35.19 -0.62 5.25
N GLY A 214 34.48 0.10 6.12
CA GLY A 214 34.79 0.21 7.54
C GLY A 214 34.76 -1.16 8.24
N ALA A 215 33.75 -1.96 8.01
CA ALA A 215 33.62 -3.32 8.55
C ALA A 215 34.75 -4.24 8.05
N ALA A 216 35.08 -4.19 6.77
CA ALA A 216 36.20 -4.94 6.21
C ALA A 216 37.55 -4.54 6.84
N ALA A 217 37.80 -3.26 7.05
CA ALA A 217 39.01 -2.75 7.72
C ALA A 217 39.12 -3.27 9.15
N VAL A 218 38.02 -3.25 9.93
CA VAL A 218 37.99 -3.79 11.29
C VAL A 218 38.30 -5.28 11.31
N ILE A 219 37.73 -6.07 10.40
CA ILE A 219 37.98 -7.50 10.29
C ILE A 219 39.46 -7.78 9.99
N ILE A 220 40.06 -7.03 9.07
CA ILE A 220 41.48 -7.14 8.72
C ILE A 220 42.35 -6.85 9.94
N ILE A 221 42.11 -5.75 10.66
CA ILE A 221 42.85 -5.36 11.86
C ILE A 221 42.74 -6.45 12.92
N LEU A 222 41.54 -6.97 13.19
CA LEU A 222 41.34 -8.04 14.17
C LEU A 222 42.11 -9.31 13.78
N PHE A 223 42.06 -9.70 12.50
CA PHE A 223 42.76 -10.88 12.01
C PHE A 223 44.28 -10.79 12.22
N PHE A 224 44.88 -9.67 11.91
CA PHE A 224 46.29 -9.48 12.11
C PHE A 224 46.67 -9.30 13.59
N SER A 225 45.84 -8.65 14.40
CA SER A 225 46.04 -8.48 15.83
C SER A 225 46.02 -9.80 16.61
N VAL A 226 45.14 -10.71 16.28
CA VAL A 226 45.03 -12.02 16.94
C VAL A 226 46.17 -12.97 16.55
N ARG A 227 46.72 -12.84 15.32
CA ARG A 227 47.79 -13.70 14.84
C ARG A 227 49.19 -13.28 15.34
N SER A 228 49.31 -12.11 15.94
CA SER A 228 50.59 -11.55 16.40
C SER A 228 50.94 -11.85 17.87
N LYS A 229 50.24 -12.79 18.50
CA LYS A 229 50.58 -13.30 19.86
C LYS A 229 51.16 -14.70 19.83
#